data_f1237017c8c894398daf3ff9ec739464
#
_entry.id   f1237017c8c894398daf3ff9ec739464
#
_cell.length_a   1.000
_cell.length_b   1.000
_cell.length_c   1.000
_cell.angle_alpha   90.00
_cell.angle_beta   90.00
_cell.angle_gamma   90.00
#
_symmetry.space_group_name_H-M   'P 1'
#
loop_
_entity.id
_entity.type
_entity.pdbx_description
1 polymer ?
#
loop_
_entity_poly.entity_id
_entity_poly.type
_entity_poly.pdbx_seq_one_letter_code
_entity_poly.pdbx_strand_id
1 'polypeptide(L)'
;MHAYRSHSCAALTAANVGETVRLSGWVNRVRDHGGILFIDLRDHYGITQVLCDPDSAAFADVEKVRSEWCIRIDGEVKARDPELVNSKLPTGEVEVFIRAIEVLGESKELPLMVFGDQEYPEETRLKYRYLDLRREAMQENMKLRSDVVASMRKRMWDTGFREYQTPIITSSSPEGARDFLIPSRLHPGKFYALPQAPQQFKQLIMVSGYDKYFQIAPCFRDEDPRADRSPTDFYQLDLEMSFVEQQDVFDTIQPVITGIFEEFGGGRKVDQTWEQISYRDAALWYGSDKPDLRNPIKMQVVSEHFKDSGFAIFAKLLEQDGTEVRAIPAPTGGSRKFCDRMNAFAQKEGLPGMGYIFWREKTADAVAQELGITVKEAQAKLKSGEVEGGMEAAGPLAKNIGPERTEAIRQQLGLGLGDA
;
A
#
# COMPACT_ATOMS: atom_id res chain seq x y z
N MET A 1 -5.26 -39.51 -23.49
CA MET A 1 -5.48 -38.07 -23.23
C MET A 1 -6.59 -37.91 -22.20
N HIS A 2 -6.44 -37.03 -21.21
CA HIS A 2 -7.51 -36.78 -20.22
C HIS A 2 -8.76 -36.22 -20.92
N ALA A 3 -9.96 -36.46 -20.35
CA ALA A 3 -11.25 -36.10 -20.97
C ALA A 3 -11.36 -34.57 -21.25
N TYR A 4 -10.77 -33.72 -20.44
CA TYR A 4 -10.90 -32.26 -20.59
C TYR A 4 -9.64 -31.54 -21.05
N ARG A 5 -8.45 -31.93 -20.64
CA ARG A 5 -7.21 -31.28 -21.08
C ARG A 5 -5.97 -32.18 -20.98
N SER A 6 -5.02 -31.99 -21.90
CA SER A 6 -3.68 -32.56 -21.83
C SER A 6 -2.67 -31.55 -21.26
N HIS A 7 -2.87 -30.25 -21.54
CA HIS A 7 -2.01 -29.14 -21.12
C HIS A 7 -2.85 -27.98 -20.60
N SER A 8 -2.26 -27.12 -19.76
CA SER A 8 -2.84 -25.81 -19.43
C SER A 8 -2.57 -24.79 -20.54
N CYS A 9 -3.30 -23.66 -20.52
CA CYS A 9 -3.16 -22.61 -21.53
C CYS A 9 -1.86 -21.77 -21.40
N ALA A 10 -0.95 -22.11 -20.50
CA ALA A 10 0.37 -21.51 -20.39
C ALA A 10 1.52 -22.51 -20.58
N ALA A 11 1.20 -23.78 -20.80
CA ALA A 11 2.21 -24.85 -20.75
C ALA A 11 2.88 -25.14 -22.09
N LEU A 12 2.32 -24.65 -23.21
CA LEU A 12 2.82 -24.96 -24.53
C LEU A 12 4.04 -24.11 -24.90
N THR A 13 5.04 -24.77 -25.46
CA THR A 13 6.30 -24.17 -25.92
C THR A 13 6.65 -24.66 -27.32
N ALA A 14 7.73 -24.16 -27.90
CA ALA A 14 8.27 -24.65 -29.17
C ALA A 14 8.57 -26.17 -29.17
N ALA A 15 8.81 -26.76 -28.00
CA ALA A 15 9.03 -28.22 -27.89
C ALA A 15 7.78 -29.06 -28.19
N ASN A 16 6.60 -28.46 -28.10
CA ASN A 16 5.33 -29.17 -28.36
C ASN A 16 4.88 -29.09 -29.85
N VAL A 17 5.67 -28.46 -30.74
CA VAL A 17 5.31 -28.31 -32.14
C VAL A 17 5.14 -29.71 -32.79
N GLY A 18 4.01 -29.91 -33.49
CA GLY A 18 3.61 -31.15 -34.07
C GLY A 18 2.80 -32.07 -33.18
N GLU A 19 2.64 -31.74 -31.89
CA GLU A 19 1.79 -32.51 -30.97
C GLU A 19 0.32 -32.20 -31.18
N THR A 20 -0.52 -33.21 -30.98
CA THR A 20 -1.97 -33.02 -30.84
C THR A 20 -2.29 -32.85 -29.36
N VAL A 21 -2.83 -31.69 -29.03
CA VAL A 21 -3.14 -31.29 -27.65
C VAL A 21 -4.63 -31.07 -27.45
N ARG A 22 -5.08 -31.21 -26.21
CA ARG A 22 -6.42 -30.87 -25.75
C ARG A 22 -6.33 -29.77 -24.74
N LEU A 23 -6.99 -28.64 -25.02
CA LEU A 23 -7.05 -27.49 -24.12
C LEU A 23 -8.52 -27.24 -23.72
N SER A 24 -8.73 -26.84 -22.46
CA SER A 24 -10.03 -26.36 -21.98
C SER A 24 -9.82 -25.05 -21.25
N GLY A 25 -10.72 -24.11 -21.50
CA GLY A 25 -10.64 -22.79 -20.92
C GLY A 25 -11.81 -21.89 -21.30
N TRP A 26 -11.70 -20.65 -20.96
CA TRP A 26 -12.66 -19.60 -21.32
C TRP A 26 -12.14 -18.79 -22.51
N VAL A 27 -13.05 -18.47 -23.40
CA VAL A 27 -12.77 -17.61 -24.56
C VAL A 27 -12.57 -16.18 -24.09
N ASN A 28 -11.33 -15.74 -24.04
CA ASN A 28 -10.99 -14.36 -23.64
C ASN A 28 -11.36 -13.35 -24.73
N ARG A 29 -10.98 -13.65 -25.96
CA ARG A 29 -11.24 -12.80 -27.12
C ARG A 29 -11.36 -13.63 -28.40
N VAL A 30 -12.25 -13.19 -29.29
CA VAL A 30 -12.37 -13.73 -30.65
C VAL A 30 -12.03 -12.63 -31.65
N ARG A 31 -11.28 -12.95 -32.68
CA ARG A 31 -10.91 -12.05 -33.79
C ARG A 31 -11.05 -12.79 -35.11
N ASP A 32 -11.58 -12.11 -36.12
CA ASP A 32 -11.61 -12.59 -37.51
C ASP A 32 -10.57 -11.77 -38.30
N HIS A 33 -9.66 -12.45 -38.96
CA HIS A 33 -8.69 -11.88 -39.88
C HIS A 33 -8.69 -12.62 -41.17
N GLY A 34 -9.44 -12.07 -42.13
CA GLY A 34 -9.49 -12.61 -43.51
C GLY A 34 -10.12 -14.00 -43.61
N GLY A 35 -11.08 -14.32 -42.71
CA GLY A 35 -11.76 -15.60 -42.65
C GLY A 35 -11.09 -16.64 -41.70
N ILE A 36 -9.92 -16.35 -41.16
CA ILE A 36 -9.34 -17.17 -40.11
C ILE A 36 -9.79 -16.64 -38.76
N LEU A 37 -10.36 -17.54 -37.92
CA LEU A 37 -10.83 -17.19 -36.59
C LEU A 37 -9.73 -17.43 -35.57
N PHE A 38 -9.33 -16.38 -34.86
CA PHE A 38 -8.37 -16.41 -33.76
C PHE A 38 -9.10 -16.30 -32.44
N ILE A 39 -8.81 -17.22 -31.52
CA ILE A 39 -9.34 -17.22 -30.15
C ILE A 39 -8.17 -17.17 -29.18
N ASP A 40 -8.20 -16.23 -28.27
CA ASP A 40 -7.36 -16.25 -27.08
C ASP A 40 -8.07 -17.12 -26.03
N LEU A 41 -7.62 -18.36 -25.84
CA LEU A 41 -8.17 -19.30 -24.88
C LEU A 41 -7.43 -19.16 -23.54
N ARG A 42 -8.16 -18.88 -22.48
CA ARG A 42 -7.62 -18.59 -21.14
C ARG A 42 -8.03 -19.65 -20.13
N ASP A 43 -7.10 -20.06 -19.29
CA ASP A 43 -7.37 -20.77 -18.04
C ASP A 43 -6.70 -20.05 -16.85
N HIS A 44 -6.65 -20.70 -15.68
CA HIS A 44 -6.00 -20.15 -14.49
C HIS A 44 -4.49 -19.86 -14.69
N TYR A 45 -3.84 -20.61 -15.56
CA TYR A 45 -2.37 -20.55 -15.74
C TYR A 45 -1.94 -19.53 -16.78
N GLY A 46 -2.81 -19.16 -17.71
CA GLY A 46 -2.50 -18.18 -18.75
C GLY A 46 -3.38 -18.27 -19.98
N ILE A 47 -2.83 -17.82 -21.11
CA ILE A 47 -3.51 -17.68 -22.38
C ILE A 47 -2.70 -18.39 -23.48
N THR A 48 -3.41 -19.18 -24.32
CA THR A 48 -2.89 -19.70 -25.58
C THR A 48 -3.75 -19.21 -26.74
N GLN A 49 -3.12 -18.72 -27.78
CA GLN A 49 -3.83 -18.42 -29.03
C GLN A 49 -4.15 -19.73 -29.74
N VAL A 50 -5.42 -19.92 -30.02
CA VAL A 50 -5.90 -21.01 -30.88
C VAL A 50 -6.58 -20.43 -32.12
N LEU A 51 -6.50 -21.10 -33.24
CA LEU A 51 -7.05 -20.61 -34.49
C LEU A 51 -7.74 -21.70 -35.28
N CYS A 52 -8.68 -21.28 -36.11
CA CYS A 52 -9.44 -22.17 -36.97
C CYS A 52 -9.49 -21.63 -38.40
N ASP A 53 -8.96 -22.43 -39.32
CA ASP A 53 -9.01 -22.16 -40.74
C ASP A 53 -10.44 -22.40 -41.30
N PRO A 54 -10.85 -21.68 -42.36
CA PRO A 54 -12.15 -21.89 -43.02
C PRO A 54 -12.40 -23.31 -43.50
N ASP A 55 -11.33 -23.98 -43.87
CA ASP A 55 -11.39 -25.38 -44.37
C ASP A 55 -11.50 -26.44 -43.25
N SER A 56 -11.42 -26.03 -41.98
CA SER A 56 -11.56 -26.94 -40.85
C SER A 56 -13.00 -27.38 -40.69
N ALA A 57 -13.23 -28.67 -40.44
CA ALA A 57 -14.55 -29.22 -40.12
C ALA A 57 -15.18 -28.57 -38.83
N ALA A 58 -14.32 -27.98 -37.97
CA ALA A 58 -14.75 -27.31 -36.74
C ALA A 58 -15.20 -25.86 -36.97
N PHE A 59 -14.96 -25.27 -38.16
CA PHE A 59 -15.11 -23.82 -38.41
C PHE A 59 -16.52 -23.31 -38.09
N ALA A 60 -17.56 -24.00 -38.55
CA ALA A 60 -18.97 -23.62 -38.34
C ALA A 60 -19.35 -23.56 -36.84
N ASP A 61 -18.71 -24.36 -36.00
CA ASP A 61 -18.92 -24.32 -34.54
C ASP A 61 -18.07 -23.31 -33.85
N VAL A 62 -16.82 -23.10 -34.30
CA VAL A 62 -15.92 -22.04 -33.81
C VAL A 62 -16.49 -20.63 -34.09
N GLU A 63 -17.14 -20.41 -35.22
CA GLU A 63 -17.77 -19.14 -35.61
C GLU A 63 -18.89 -18.70 -34.64
N LYS A 64 -19.55 -19.65 -34.02
CA LYS A 64 -20.62 -19.41 -33.02
C LYS A 64 -20.09 -18.97 -31.66
N VAL A 65 -18.82 -19.25 -31.37
CA VAL A 65 -18.22 -19.02 -30.06
C VAL A 65 -18.20 -17.54 -29.72
N ARG A 66 -18.50 -17.23 -28.46
CA ARG A 66 -18.50 -15.86 -27.91
C ARG A 66 -17.60 -15.75 -26.70
N SER A 67 -17.28 -14.52 -26.32
CA SER A 67 -16.45 -14.21 -25.14
C SER A 67 -17.02 -14.90 -23.88
N GLU A 68 -16.12 -15.38 -23.06
CA GLU A 68 -16.39 -16.09 -21.79
C GLU A 68 -17.18 -17.40 -21.93
N TRP A 69 -17.40 -17.91 -23.13
CA TRP A 69 -17.81 -19.30 -23.27
C TRP A 69 -16.70 -20.23 -22.80
N CYS A 70 -17.08 -21.29 -22.09
CA CYS A 70 -16.15 -22.34 -21.71
C CYS A 70 -16.13 -23.39 -22.81
N ILE A 71 -14.96 -23.61 -23.42
CA ILE A 71 -14.78 -24.55 -24.53
C ILE A 71 -13.66 -25.54 -24.25
N ARG A 72 -13.74 -26.68 -24.92
CA ARG A 72 -12.67 -27.64 -25.09
C ARG A 72 -12.31 -27.71 -26.56
N ILE A 73 -11.03 -27.67 -26.87
CA ILE A 73 -10.54 -27.87 -28.23
C ILE A 73 -9.53 -29.02 -28.29
N ASP A 74 -9.51 -29.73 -29.37
CA ASP A 74 -8.43 -30.59 -29.80
C ASP A 74 -7.77 -29.95 -31.01
N GLY A 75 -6.44 -29.85 -30.98
CA GLY A 75 -5.73 -29.15 -32.04
C GLY A 75 -4.26 -29.52 -32.11
N GLU A 76 -3.63 -29.15 -33.22
CA GLU A 76 -2.23 -29.35 -33.51
C GLU A 76 -1.43 -28.09 -33.15
N VAL A 77 -0.36 -28.24 -32.40
CA VAL A 77 0.55 -27.15 -32.05
C VAL A 77 1.46 -26.85 -33.23
N LYS A 78 1.50 -25.59 -33.64
CA LYS A 78 2.41 -25.11 -34.69
C LYS A 78 3.25 -23.93 -34.19
N ALA A 79 4.45 -23.77 -34.73
CA ALA A 79 5.28 -22.61 -34.50
C ALA A 79 4.66 -21.41 -35.21
N ARG A 80 4.68 -20.23 -34.58
CA ARG A 80 4.37 -18.98 -35.25
C ARG A 80 5.50 -18.55 -36.14
N ASP A 81 5.17 -17.82 -37.18
CA ASP A 81 6.18 -17.12 -37.93
C ASP A 81 6.99 -16.19 -37.03
N PRO A 82 8.30 -16.09 -37.20
CA PRO A 82 9.16 -15.27 -36.34
C PRO A 82 8.69 -13.81 -36.19
N GLU A 83 8.07 -13.25 -37.23
CA GLU A 83 7.52 -11.89 -37.23
C GLU A 83 6.22 -11.76 -36.42
N LEU A 84 5.53 -12.86 -36.13
CA LEU A 84 4.27 -12.94 -35.41
C LEU A 84 4.40 -13.45 -33.97
N VAL A 85 5.63 -13.69 -33.50
CA VAL A 85 5.92 -14.11 -32.12
C VAL A 85 5.47 -13.03 -31.15
N ASN A 86 4.67 -13.39 -30.15
CA ASN A 86 4.18 -12.49 -29.13
C ASN A 86 4.95 -12.70 -27.81
N SER A 87 5.98 -11.90 -27.58
CA SER A 87 6.81 -11.97 -26.37
C SER A 87 6.08 -11.65 -25.05
N LYS A 88 4.85 -11.14 -25.13
CA LYS A 88 4.02 -10.86 -23.93
C LYS A 88 3.30 -12.10 -23.40
N LEU A 89 3.23 -13.17 -24.16
CA LEU A 89 2.59 -14.41 -23.76
C LEU A 89 3.65 -15.51 -23.54
N PRO A 90 3.55 -16.30 -22.47
CA PRO A 90 4.42 -17.46 -22.27
C PRO A 90 4.38 -18.47 -23.44
N THR A 91 3.23 -18.58 -24.10
CA THR A 91 2.98 -19.45 -25.26
C THR A 91 3.12 -18.70 -26.58
N GLY A 92 3.74 -17.54 -26.59
CA GLY A 92 3.75 -16.63 -27.74
C GLY A 92 4.54 -17.09 -28.97
N GLU A 93 5.37 -18.12 -28.84
CA GLU A 93 6.12 -18.75 -29.93
C GLU A 93 5.28 -19.79 -30.71
N VAL A 94 4.16 -20.22 -30.13
CA VAL A 94 3.31 -21.25 -30.69
C VAL A 94 1.86 -20.82 -30.79
N GLU A 95 1.09 -21.57 -31.59
CA GLU A 95 -0.37 -21.46 -31.70
C GLU A 95 -0.97 -22.83 -31.97
N VAL A 96 -2.25 -23.00 -31.66
CA VAL A 96 -2.92 -24.30 -31.81
C VAL A 96 -3.99 -24.23 -32.90
N PHE A 97 -3.84 -25.03 -33.92
CA PHE A 97 -4.82 -25.16 -35.00
C PHE A 97 -5.95 -26.11 -34.60
N ILE A 98 -7.14 -25.57 -34.43
CA ILE A 98 -8.33 -26.31 -33.97
C ILE A 98 -8.72 -27.38 -34.98
N ARG A 99 -8.84 -28.63 -34.56
CA ARG A 99 -9.35 -29.76 -35.31
C ARG A 99 -10.75 -30.19 -34.86
N ALA A 100 -11.01 -30.02 -33.58
CA ALA A 100 -12.32 -30.29 -32.98
C ALA A 100 -12.60 -29.34 -31.85
N ILE A 101 -13.85 -29.01 -31.64
CA ILE A 101 -14.33 -28.16 -30.55
C ILE A 101 -15.54 -28.76 -29.87
N GLU A 102 -15.64 -28.58 -28.57
CA GLU A 102 -16.82 -28.85 -27.78
C GLU A 102 -17.12 -27.64 -26.87
N VAL A 103 -18.34 -27.15 -26.92
CA VAL A 103 -18.81 -26.10 -26.02
C VAL A 103 -19.22 -26.77 -24.70
N LEU A 104 -18.46 -26.50 -23.64
CA LEU A 104 -18.72 -27.01 -22.30
C LEU A 104 -19.75 -26.17 -21.55
N GLY A 105 -19.87 -24.89 -21.89
CA GLY A 105 -20.85 -23.98 -21.32
C GLY A 105 -20.89 -22.66 -22.05
N GLU A 106 -22.07 -22.19 -22.39
CA GLU A 106 -22.31 -20.91 -23.01
C GLU A 106 -22.41 -19.80 -21.94
N SER A 107 -22.03 -18.60 -22.31
CA SER A 107 -22.23 -17.39 -21.52
C SER A 107 -23.24 -16.47 -22.22
N LYS A 108 -24.09 -15.84 -21.41
CA LYS A 108 -24.91 -14.71 -21.86
C LYS A 108 -24.06 -13.45 -21.97
N GLU A 109 -24.66 -12.36 -22.43
CA GLU A 109 -24.02 -11.05 -22.42
C GLU A 109 -23.50 -10.70 -21.01
N LEU A 110 -22.25 -10.25 -20.95
CA LEU A 110 -21.57 -10.03 -19.67
C LEU A 110 -21.90 -8.65 -19.10
N PRO A 111 -22.26 -8.54 -17.84
CA PRO A 111 -22.51 -7.26 -17.17
C PRO A 111 -21.21 -6.45 -16.92
N LEU A 112 -20.06 -7.09 -17.00
CA LEU A 112 -18.74 -6.47 -17.01
C LEU A 112 -17.77 -7.28 -17.88
N MET A 113 -16.85 -6.59 -18.53
CA MET A 113 -15.82 -7.25 -19.35
C MET A 113 -14.71 -7.80 -18.47
N VAL A 114 -14.30 -9.02 -18.74
CA VAL A 114 -13.23 -9.71 -18.01
C VAL A 114 -11.86 -9.32 -18.50
N PHE A 115 -11.72 -8.95 -19.77
CA PHE A 115 -10.47 -8.53 -20.40
C PHE A 115 -10.40 -7.01 -20.59
N GLY A 116 -9.18 -6.48 -20.69
CA GLY A 116 -8.90 -5.05 -20.84
C GLY A 116 -8.89 -4.27 -19.53
N ASP A 117 -8.56 -2.98 -19.63
CA ASP A 117 -8.30 -2.11 -18.47
C ASP A 117 -9.52 -1.26 -18.07
N GLN A 118 -10.72 -1.61 -18.55
CA GLN A 118 -11.93 -0.86 -18.22
C GLN A 118 -12.21 -0.95 -16.72
N GLU A 119 -12.39 0.21 -16.11
CA GLU A 119 -12.81 0.32 -14.72
C GLU A 119 -14.33 0.18 -14.58
N TYR A 120 -14.76 -0.44 -13.49
CA TYR A 120 -16.17 -0.60 -13.14
C TYR A 120 -16.41 -0.13 -11.71
N PRO A 121 -17.62 0.44 -11.42
CA PRO A 121 -18.01 0.78 -10.08
C PRO A 121 -17.89 -0.43 -9.13
N GLU A 122 -17.51 -0.17 -7.88
CA GLU A 122 -17.33 -1.22 -6.88
C GLU A 122 -18.57 -2.08 -6.69
N GLU A 123 -19.76 -1.47 -6.67
CA GLU A 123 -21.04 -2.18 -6.57
C GLU A 123 -21.20 -3.23 -7.68
N THR A 124 -20.87 -2.89 -8.93
CA THR A 124 -20.93 -3.82 -10.07
C THR A 124 -19.93 -4.95 -9.91
N ARG A 125 -18.71 -4.64 -9.48
CA ARG A 125 -17.65 -5.62 -9.24
C ARG A 125 -18.01 -6.58 -8.11
N LEU A 126 -18.61 -6.10 -7.04
CA LEU A 126 -19.05 -6.93 -5.92
C LEU A 126 -20.26 -7.79 -6.31
N LYS A 127 -21.23 -7.25 -7.04
CA LYS A 127 -22.40 -8.00 -7.52
C LYS A 127 -22.03 -9.16 -8.44
N TYR A 128 -21.06 -8.95 -9.33
CA TYR A 128 -20.57 -9.94 -10.28
C TYR A 128 -19.14 -10.38 -9.94
N ARG A 129 -18.88 -10.61 -8.66
CA ARG A 129 -17.54 -10.88 -8.13
C ARG A 129 -16.84 -12.05 -8.83
N TYR A 130 -17.58 -13.08 -9.23
CA TYR A 130 -17.04 -14.24 -9.95
C TYR A 130 -16.51 -13.89 -11.36
N LEU A 131 -17.02 -12.83 -12.01
CA LEU A 131 -16.47 -12.30 -13.25
C LEU A 131 -15.28 -11.35 -12.98
N ASP A 132 -15.40 -10.48 -11.98
CA ASP A 132 -14.32 -9.59 -11.58
C ASP A 132 -13.06 -10.38 -11.19
N LEU A 133 -13.20 -11.50 -10.49
CA LEU A 133 -12.09 -12.40 -10.13
C LEU A 133 -11.44 -13.12 -11.33
N ARG A 134 -12.05 -13.09 -12.52
CA ARG A 134 -11.42 -13.58 -13.75
C ARG A 134 -10.49 -12.55 -14.40
N ARG A 135 -10.60 -11.28 -14.03
CA ARG A 135 -9.75 -10.21 -14.57
C ARG A 135 -8.30 -10.44 -14.15
N GLU A 136 -7.36 -10.16 -15.06
CA GLU A 136 -5.94 -10.41 -14.86
C GLU A 136 -5.41 -9.80 -13.57
N ALA A 137 -5.65 -8.50 -13.34
CA ALA A 137 -5.21 -7.81 -12.12
C ALA A 137 -5.78 -8.45 -10.84
N MET A 138 -7.02 -8.96 -10.88
CA MET A 138 -7.62 -9.66 -9.73
C MET A 138 -7.04 -11.06 -9.54
N GLN A 139 -6.74 -11.78 -10.62
CA GLN A 139 -6.04 -13.07 -10.57
C GLN A 139 -4.64 -12.90 -9.96
N GLU A 140 -3.90 -11.88 -10.39
CA GLU A 140 -2.58 -11.55 -9.84
C GLU A 140 -2.65 -11.21 -8.35
N ASN A 141 -3.61 -10.38 -7.94
CA ASN A 141 -3.81 -10.03 -6.53
C ASN A 141 -4.15 -11.26 -5.67
N MET A 142 -5.02 -12.14 -6.16
CA MET A 142 -5.39 -13.36 -5.44
C MET A 142 -4.19 -14.32 -5.30
N LYS A 143 -3.41 -14.47 -6.37
CA LYS A 143 -2.18 -15.25 -6.37
C LYS A 143 -1.16 -14.66 -5.41
N LEU A 144 -0.88 -13.36 -5.53
CA LEU A 144 0.04 -12.65 -4.63
C LEU A 144 -0.35 -12.85 -3.17
N ARG A 145 -1.63 -12.67 -2.82
CA ARG A 145 -2.11 -12.93 -1.46
C ARG A 145 -1.82 -14.36 -0.99
N SER A 146 -2.08 -15.35 -1.85
CA SER A 146 -1.83 -16.76 -1.55
C SER A 146 -0.34 -17.01 -1.31
N ASP A 147 0.51 -16.48 -2.19
CA ASP A 147 1.96 -16.65 -2.12
C ASP A 147 2.55 -15.95 -0.88
N VAL A 148 2.09 -14.75 -0.54
CA VAL A 148 2.46 -14.03 0.69
C VAL A 148 2.11 -14.85 1.93
N VAL A 149 0.91 -15.42 2.00
CA VAL A 149 0.49 -16.25 3.14
C VAL A 149 1.33 -17.53 3.24
N ALA A 150 1.65 -18.15 2.11
CA ALA A 150 2.50 -19.35 2.08
C ALA A 150 3.93 -19.03 2.56
N SER A 151 4.53 -17.94 2.09
CA SER A 151 5.84 -17.47 2.53
C SER A 151 5.85 -17.11 4.01
N MET A 152 4.82 -16.41 4.50
CA MET A 152 4.65 -16.07 5.91
C MET A 152 4.63 -17.33 6.80
N ARG A 153 3.82 -18.34 6.43
CA ARG A 153 3.78 -19.63 7.14
C ARG A 153 5.14 -20.31 7.16
N LYS A 154 5.80 -20.38 6.01
CA LYS A 154 7.12 -20.99 5.92
C LYS A 154 8.13 -20.33 6.86
N ARG A 155 8.19 -19.00 6.86
CA ARG A 155 9.08 -18.23 7.73
C ARG A 155 8.78 -18.45 9.21
N MET A 156 7.52 -18.52 9.60
CA MET A 156 7.11 -18.82 10.98
C MET A 156 7.51 -20.24 11.38
N TRP A 157 7.31 -21.24 10.51
CA TRP A 157 7.77 -22.60 10.77
C TRP A 157 9.29 -22.69 10.90
N ASP A 158 10.04 -22.01 10.04
CA ASP A 158 11.50 -21.99 10.04
C ASP A 158 12.06 -21.38 11.34
N THR A 159 11.32 -20.46 11.98
CA THR A 159 11.66 -19.86 13.28
C THR A 159 11.16 -20.66 14.50
N GLY A 160 10.65 -21.86 14.26
CA GLY A 160 10.27 -22.81 15.32
C GLY A 160 8.84 -22.67 15.85
N PHE A 161 8.04 -21.80 15.28
CA PHE A 161 6.62 -21.69 15.62
C PHE A 161 5.81 -22.88 15.12
N ARG A 162 4.65 -23.09 15.73
CA ARG A 162 3.64 -24.04 15.27
C ARG A 162 2.31 -23.35 15.06
N GLU A 163 1.63 -23.66 13.96
CA GLU A 163 0.31 -23.08 13.63
C GLU A 163 -0.77 -23.87 14.35
N TYR A 164 -1.55 -23.19 15.19
CA TYR A 164 -2.72 -23.75 15.86
C TYR A 164 -3.94 -22.92 15.53
N GLN A 165 -5.03 -23.59 15.13
CA GLN A 165 -6.29 -22.92 14.84
C GLN A 165 -7.12 -22.79 16.12
N THR A 166 -7.74 -21.64 16.30
CA THR A 166 -8.63 -21.34 17.43
C THR A 166 -10.10 -21.29 16.96
N PRO A 167 -11.08 -21.46 17.85
CA PRO A 167 -12.48 -21.39 17.50
C PRO A 167 -12.89 -20.05 16.91
N ILE A 168 -13.72 -20.11 15.84
CA ILE A 168 -14.27 -18.91 15.19
C ILE A 168 -15.63 -18.54 15.79
N ILE A 169 -16.42 -19.51 16.23
CA ILE A 169 -17.68 -19.26 16.96
C ILE A 169 -17.36 -19.36 18.45
N THR A 170 -17.47 -18.24 19.15
CA THR A 170 -17.05 -18.12 20.54
C THR A 170 -18.01 -17.28 21.35
N SER A 171 -17.64 -16.92 22.57
CA SER A 171 -18.31 -15.91 23.40
C SER A 171 -17.74 -14.52 23.12
N SER A 172 -18.52 -13.49 23.46
CA SER A 172 -18.06 -12.10 23.45
C SER A 172 -16.80 -11.92 24.30
N SER A 173 -15.85 -11.14 23.81
CA SER A 173 -14.62 -10.81 24.54
C SER A 173 -14.44 -9.29 24.66
N PRO A 174 -13.92 -8.76 25.78
CA PRO A 174 -13.80 -7.33 26.01
C PRO A 174 -12.52 -6.76 25.35
N GLU A 175 -12.38 -6.92 24.03
CA GLU A 175 -11.18 -6.47 23.30
C GLU A 175 -11.26 -5.05 22.74
N GLY A 176 -12.34 -4.32 23.02
CA GLY A 176 -12.47 -2.89 22.71
C GLY A 176 -13.24 -2.55 21.44
N ALA A 177 -13.37 -3.46 20.47
CA ALA A 177 -14.25 -3.31 19.34
C ALA A 177 -15.66 -3.85 19.60
N ARG A 178 -16.61 -3.63 18.69
CA ARG A 178 -17.92 -4.26 18.74
C ARG A 178 -17.87 -5.64 18.13
N ASP A 179 -18.57 -6.59 18.76
CA ASP A 179 -18.63 -7.97 18.27
C ASP A 179 -19.70 -8.14 17.20
N PHE A 180 -19.44 -8.98 16.20
CA PHE A 180 -20.50 -9.59 15.41
C PHE A 180 -21.17 -10.68 16.20
N LEU A 181 -22.49 -10.58 16.42
CA LEU A 181 -23.26 -11.52 17.21
C LEU A 181 -24.02 -12.52 16.34
N ILE A 182 -24.00 -13.80 16.73
CA ILE A 182 -24.71 -14.89 16.08
C ILE A 182 -25.78 -15.42 17.05
N PRO A 183 -27.08 -15.31 16.73
CA PRO A 183 -28.13 -15.84 17.59
C PRO A 183 -28.02 -17.36 17.79
N SER A 184 -28.12 -17.83 19.03
CA SER A 184 -28.15 -19.27 19.33
C SER A 184 -29.51 -19.87 18.99
N ARG A 185 -29.51 -20.91 18.15
CA ARG A 185 -30.73 -21.66 17.83
C ARG A 185 -31.17 -22.58 19.00
N LEU A 186 -30.23 -23.05 19.81
CA LEU A 186 -30.45 -23.97 20.91
C LEU A 186 -30.82 -23.28 22.23
N HIS A 187 -30.40 -22.02 22.38
CA HIS A 187 -30.58 -21.26 23.62
C HIS A 187 -31.24 -19.90 23.31
N PRO A 188 -32.59 -19.80 23.36
CA PRO A 188 -33.30 -18.56 23.07
C PRO A 188 -32.79 -17.39 23.93
N GLY A 189 -32.58 -16.22 23.30
CA GLY A 189 -32.06 -15.02 23.96
C GLY A 189 -30.56 -15.01 24.23
N LYS A 190 -29.80 -16.05 23.82
CA LYS A 190 -28.34 -16.08 23.90
C LYS A 190 -27.70 -15.97 22.53
N PHE A 191 -26.46 -15.51 22.51
CA PHE A 191 -25.69 -15.26 21.32
C PHE A 191 -24.29 -15.87 21.44
N TYR A 192 -23.73 -16.29 20.33
CA TYR A 192 -22.31 -16.45 20.09
C TYR A 192 -21.75 -15.17 19.52
N ALA A 193 -20.42 -15.00 19.57
CA ALA A 193 -19.72 -13.92 18.92
C ALA A 193 -18.67 -14.46 17.93
N LEU A 194 -18.35 -13.66 16.89
CA LEU A 194 -17.16 -13.89 16.07
C LEU A 194 -15.95 -13.25 16.77
N PRO A 195 -14.73 -13.83 16.67
CA PRO A 195 -13.57 -13.35 17.40
C PRO A 195 -13.07 -12.03 16.82
N GLN A 196 -12.79 -11.06 17.65
CA GLN A 196 -12.07 -9.83 17.29
C GLN A 196 -10.58 -10.10 17.06
N ALA A 197 -10.02 -11.03 17.82
CA ALA A 197 -8.70 -11.63 17.74
C ALA A 197 -8.70 -12.92 18.59
N PRO A 198 -7.77 -13.85 18.40
CA PRO A 198 -7.73 -15.11 19.17
C PRO A 198 -7.07 -14.95 20.56
N GLN A 199 -7.12 -13.76 21.18
CA GLN A 199 -6.33 -13.40 22.36
C GLN A 199 -6.48 -14.36 23.53
N GLN A 200 -7.71 -14.69 23.93
CA GLN A 200 -7.95 -15.60 25.06
C GLN A 200 -7.50 -17.03 24.75
N PHE A 201 -7.73 -17.49 23.53
CA PHE A 201 -7.37 -18.85 23.12
C PHE A 201 -5.86 -19.03 23.01
N LYS A 202 -5.13 -18.08 22.46
CA LYS A 202 -3.67 -18.17 22.39
C LYS A 202 -3.03 -18.17 23.79
N GLN A 203 -3.56 -17.38 24.72
CA GLN A 203 -3.13 -17.42 26.11
C GLN A 203 -3.37 -18.79 26.76
N LEU A 204 -4.52 -19.43 26.50
CA LEU A 204 -4.80 -20.78 26.96
C LEU A 204 -3.84 -21.81 26.36
N ILE A 205 -3.46 -21.67 25.10
CA ILE A 205 -2.45 -22.50 24.46
C ILE A 205 -1.12 -22.36 25.18
N MET A 206 -0.69 -21.14 25.49
CA MET A 206 0.57 -20.90 26.22
C MET A 206 0.52 -21.47 27.65
N VAL A 207 -0.58 -21.26 28.38
CA VAL A 207 -0.80 -21.86 29.73
C VAL A 207 -0.77 -23.38 29.68
N SER A 208 -1.17 -23.98 28.56
CA SER A 208 -1.11 -25.43 28.33
C SER A 208 0.31 -25.97 28.08
N GLY A 209 1.33 -25.11 28.15
CA GLY A 209 2.74 -25.50 28.03
C GLY A 209 3.31 -25.48 26.61
N TYR A 210 2.62 -24.86 25.67
CA TYR A 210 3.18 -24.60 24.35
C TYR A 210 4.09 -23.36 24.40
N ASP A 211 5.15 -23.35 23.59
CA ASP A 211 6.21 -22.34 23.71
C ASP A 211 6.13 -21.25 22.64
N LYS A 212 5.81 -21.63 21.40
CA LYS A 212 5.71 -20.73 20.24
C LYS A 212 4.47 -21.06 19.42
N TYR A 213 3.49 -20.20 19.47
CA TYR A 213 2.24 -20.27 18.72
C TYR A 213 2.20 -19.23 17.63
N PHE A 214 1.65 -19.55 16.47
CA PHE A 214 1.14 -18.57 15.52
C PHE A 214 -0.12 -19.06 14.81
N GLN A 215 -0.83 -18.15 14.21
CA GLN A 215 -1.99 -18.41 13.36
C GLN A 215 -2.16 -17.28 12.32
N ILE A 216 -2.60 -17.61 11.11
CA ILE A 216 -3.19 -16.63 10.21
C ILE A 216 -4.67 -16.55 10.58
N ALA A 217 -4.96 -15.71 11.56
CA ALA A 217 -6.23 -15.68 12.28
C ALA A 217 -7.28 -14.82 11.55
N PRO A 218 -8.48 -15.38 11.26
CA PRO A 218 -9.61 -14.57 10.84
C PRO A 218 -10.11 -13.73 12.03
N CYS A 219 -10.24 -12.42 11.82
CA CYS A 219 -10.68 -11.45 12.81
C CYS A 219 -11.86 -10.65 12.29
N PHE A 220 -12.80 -10.33 13.18
CA PHE A 220 -14.04 -9.67 12.85
C PHE A 220 -14.31 -8.51 13.81
N ARG A 221 -14.59 -7.31 13.28
CA ARG A 221 -14.92 -6.14 14.10
C ARG A 221 -16.09 -5.41 13.46
N ASP A 222 -17.18 -5.25 14.21
CA ASP A 222 -18.38 -4.51 13.79
C ASP A 222 -18.17 -3.01 14.00
N GLU A 223 -17.29 -2.46 13.18
CA GLU A 223 -16.92 -1.04 13.18
C GLU A 223 -17.07 -0.47 11.78
N ASP A 224 -17.11 0.85 11.66
CA ASP A 224 -17.16 1.51 10.37
C ASP A 224 -15.90 1.16 9.55
N PRO A 225 -16.06 0.53 8.38
CA PRO A 225 -14.93 0.10 7.58
C PRO A 225 -14.16 1.32 7.07
N ARG A 226 -12.85 1.29 7.26
CA ARG A 226 -11.95 2.25 6.61
C ARG A 226 -11.39 1.59 5.37
N ALA A 227 -11.82 2.06 4.20
CA ALA A 227 -11.48 1.48 2.90
C ALA A 227 -9.97 1.34 2.66
N ASP A 228 -9.16 2.18 3.31
CA ASP A 228 -7.71 2.23 3.19
C ASP A 228 -6.96 1.36 4.22
N ARG A 229 -7.63 0.84 5.28
CA ARG A 229 -6.94 0.20 6.41
C ARG A 229 -7.58 -1.07 6.96
N SER A 230 -8.85 -1.03 7.29
CA SER A 230 -9.48 -2.05 8.14
C SER A 230 -10.87 -2.40 7.63
N PRO A 231 -11.01 -3.45 6.82
CA PRO A 231 -12.32 -4.04 6.57
C PRO A 231 -12.89 -4.65 7.86
N THR A 232 -14.19 -4.92 7.88
CA THR A 232 -14.89 -5.53 9.01
C THR A 232 -14.44 -6.96 9.30
N ASP A 233 -13.96 -7.67 8.26
CA ASP A 233 -13.31 -8.97 8.34
C ASP A 233 -11.90 -8.90 7.76
N PHE A 234 -10.91 -9.37 8.48
CA PHE A 234 -9.51 -9.33 8.07
C PHE A 234 -8.73 -10.48 8.70
N TYR A 235 -7.49 -10.66 8.27
CA TYR A 235 -6.60 -11.68 8.78
C TYR A 235 -5.40 -11.05 9.48
N GLN A 236 -5.01 -11.62 10.61
CA GLN A 236 -3.80 -11.25 11.33
C GLN A 236 -2.78 -12.38 11.24
N LEU A 237 -1.50 -12.05 11.06
CA LEU A 237 -0.45 -12.90 11.56
C LEU A 237 -0.42 -12.71 13.08
N ASP A 238 -1.03 -13.61 13.79
CA ASP A 238 -1.08 -13.61 15.24
C ASP A 238 -0.05 -14.59 15.81
N LEU A 239 0.68 -14.19 16.82
CA LEU A 239 1.72 -15.01 17.43
C LEU A 239 1.81 -14.79 18.93
N GLU A 240 2.33 -15.80 19.65
CA GLU A 240 2.60 -15.74 21.08
C GLU A 240 3.85 -16.55 21.39
N MET A 241 4.66 -16.06 22.35
CA MET A 241 5.91 -16.69 22.78
C MET A 241 5.98 -16.74 24.31
N SER A 242 6.53 -17.84 24.85
CA SER A 242 6.81 -17.97 26.27
C SER A 242 8.27 -17.64 26.58
N PHE A 243 8.54 -17.23 27.82
CA PHE A 243 9.89 -17.02 28.39
C PHE A 243 10.72 -15.99 27.57
N VAL A 244 10.10 -14.92 27.15
CA VAL A 244 10.71 -13.87 26.31
C VAL A 244 10.43 -12.47 26.84
N GLU A 245 11.28 -11.53 26.48
CA GLU A 245 11.10 -10.09 26.68
C GLU A 245 10.65 -9.41 25.39
N GLN A 246 10.34 -8.12 25.45
CA GLN A 246 9.87 -7.34 24.30
C GLN A 246 10.85 -7.40 23.11
N GLN A 247 12.15 -7.32 23.38
CA GLN A 247 13.16 -7.32 22.32
C GLN A 247 13.20 -8.66 21.58
N ASP A 248 13.01 -9.77 22.27
CA ASP A 248 12.99 -11.11 21.64
C ASP A 248 11.84 -11.23 20.62
N VAL A 249 10.69 -10.59 20.91
CA VAL A 249 9.57 -10.54 19.98
C VAL A 249 9.92 -9.72 18.75
N PHE A 250 10.55 -8.54 18.91
CA PHE A 250 11.00 -7.71 17.81
C PHE A 250 12.03 -8.43 16.93
N ASP A 251 13.04 -9.05 17.56
CA ASP A 251 14.09 -9.78 16.86
C ASP A 251 13.56 -11.00 16.10
N THR A 252 12.47 -11.58 16.58
CA THR A 252 11.80 -12.70 15.93
C THR A 252 10.95 -12.28 14.74
N ILE A 253 10.16 -11.21 14.89
CA ILE A 253 9.19 -10.81 13.83
C ILE A 253 9.81 -9.97 12.73
N GLN A 254 10.82 -9.17 13.02
CA GLN A 254 11.46 -8.29 12.05
C GLN A 254 11.99 -9.06 10.82
N PRO A 255 12.75 -10.15 10.93
CA PRO A 255 13.22 -10.91 9.75
C PRO A 255 12.07 -11.52 8.94
N VAL A 256 10.98 -11.92 9.59
CA VAL A 256 9.79 -12.46 8.92
C VAL A 256 9.16 -11.40 8.03
N ILE A 257 8.86 -10.22 8.58
CA ILE A 257 8.23 -9.12 7.84
C ILE A 257 9.16 -8.57 6.76
N THR A 258 10.43 -8.29 7.10
CA THR A 258 11.46 -7.81 6.15
C THR A 258 11.56 -8.75 4.96
N GLY A 259 11.68 -10.05 5.21
CA GLY A 259 11.80 -11.05 4.15
C GLY A 259 10.55 -11.17 3.25
N ILE A 260 9.36 -10.94 3.78
CA ILE A 260 8.13 -10.88 2.98
C ILE A 260 8.16 -9.66 2.03
N PHE A 261 8.56 -8.49 2.54
CA PHE A 261 8.67 -7.29 1.71
C PHE A 261 9.79 -7.39 0.66
N GLU A 262 10.89 -8.05 0.95
CA GLU A 262 11.94 -8.34 -0.03
C GLU A 262 11.45 -9.25 -1.14
N GLU A 263 10.73 -10.32 -0.79
CA GLU A 263 10.23 -11.31 -1.73
C GLU A 263 9.12 -10.75 -2.65
N PHE A 264 8.21 -9.95 -2.10
CA PHE A 264 7.01 -9.49 -2.79
C PHE A 264 6.97 -7.97 -3.06
N GLY A 265 7.98 -7.23 -2.66
CA GLY A 265 8.02 -5.76 -2.79
C GLY A 265 8.30 -5.23 -4.20
N GLY A 266 8.42 -6.10 -5.21
CA GLY A 266 8.66 -5.69 -6.60
C GLY A 266 10.01 -4.98 -6.79
N GLY A 267 11.05 -5.41 -6.09
CA GLY A 267 12.40 -4.84 -6.18
C GLY A 267 12.60 -3.52 -5.42
N ARG A 268 11.62 -3.09 -4.63
CA ARG A 268 11.77 -1.92 -3.76
C ARG A 268 12.79 -2.21 -2.65
N LYS A 269 13.59 -1.19 -2.31
CA LYS A 269 14.51 -1.30 -1.19
C LYS A 269 13.72 -1.44 0.12
N VAL A 270 14.12 -2.42 0.93
CA VAL A 270 13.57 -2.68 2.27
C VAL A 270 14.64 -2.34 3.31
N ASP A 271 14.28 -1.53 4.30
CA ASP A 271 15.20 -1.19 5.38
C ASP A 271 15.41 -2.40 6.28
N GLN A 272 16.67 -2.72 6.53
CA GLN A 272 17.08 -3.87 7.34
C GLN A 272 17.09 -3.57 8.83
N THR A 273 17.24 -2.30 9.18
CA THR A 273 17.21 -1.82 10.58
C THR A 273 15.92 -1.04 10.81
N TRP A 274 15.13 -1.50 11.77
CA TRP A 274 13.89 -0.84 12.12
C TRP A 274 14.12 0.11 13.28
N GLU A 275 13.78 1.39 13.09
CA GLU A 275 13.90 2.42 14.11
C GLU A 275 12.84 2.17 15.21
N GLN A 276 13.26 2.16 16.46
CA GLN A 276 12.37 2.10 17.60
C GLN A 276 12.07 3.52 18.09
N ILE A 277 10.84 3.97 17.93
CA ILE A 277 10.39 5.30 18.30
C ILE A 277 9.41 5.18 19.47
N SER A 278 9.67 5.92 20.55
CA SER A 278 8.73 5.95 21.67
C SER A 278 7.40 6.61 21.23
N TYR A 279 6.31 6.24 21.90
CA TYR A 279 5.01 6.91 21.67
C TYR A 279 5.10 8.42 21.84
N ARG A 280 5.84 8.89 22.86
CA ARG A 280 6.06 10.29 23.14
C ARG A 280 6.76 10.99 21.96
N ASP A 281 7.82 10.39 21.43
CA ASP A 281 8.57 10.94 20.33
C ASP A 281 7.78 10.90 19.01
N ALA A 282 7.06 9.82 18.74
CA ALA A 282 6.18 9.73 17.58
C ALA A 282 5.09 10.81 17.61
N ALA A 283 4.44 11.00 18.75
CA ALA A 283 3.42 12.05 18.93
C ALA A 283 4.04 13.47 18.86
N LEU A 284 5.27 13.66 19.37
CA LEU A 284 5.97 14.95 19.26
C LEU A 284 6.40 15.22 17.82
N TRP A 285 7.11 14.29 17.21
CA TRP A 285 7.75 14.53 15.90
C TRP A 285 6.76 14.55 14.74
N TYR A 286 5.73 13.70 14.78
CA TYR A 286 4.84 13.47 13.65
C TYR A 286 3.35 13.71 13.96
N GLY A 287 2.99 13.93 15.23
CA GLY A 287 1.58 14.07 15.62
C GLY A 287 0.76 12.78 15.49
N SER A 288 1.41 11.62 15.39
CA SER A 288 0.77 10.33 15.16
C SER A 288 1.51 9.21 15.89
N ASP A 289 0.78 8.21 16.36
CA ASP A 289 1.33 6.96 16.89
C ASP A 289 1.77 5.97 15.79
N LYS A 290 1.50 6.29 14.51
CA LYS A 290 1.87 5.51 13.32
C LYS A 290 2.52 6.40 12.26
N PRO A 291 3.74 6.93 12.53
CA PRO A 291 4.39 7.87 11.63
C PRO A 291 4.81 7.21 10.31
N ASP A 292 4.68 7.95 9.21
CA ASP A 292 5.31 7.60 7.94
C ASP A 292 6.75 8.14 7.94
N LEU A 293 7.72 7.24 8.13
CA LEU A 293 9.14 7.62 8.23
C LEU A 293 9.75 8.10 6.91
N ARG A 294 9.03 8.03 5.80
CA ARG A 294 9.43 8.67 4.53
C ARG A 294 9.27 10.19 4.60
N ASN A 295 8.49 10.69 5.55
CA ASN A 295 8.38 12.11 5.83
C ASN A 295 9.60 12.56 6.67
N PRO A 296 10.52 13.39 6.13
CA PRO A 296 11.70 13.84 6.87
C PRO A 296 11.38 14.94 7.89
N ILE A 297 10.16 15.48 7.88
CA ILE A 297 9.78 16.62 8.72
C ILE A 297 9.48 16.11 10.13
N LYS A 298 10.28 16.54 11.11
CA LYS A 298 10.06 16.27 12.53
C LYS A 298 9.77 17.57 13.27
N MET A 299 8.63 17.66 13.93
CA MET A 299 8.33 18.78 14.84
C MET A 299 9.28 18.74 16.03
N GLN A 300 9.64 19.91 16.55
CA GLN A 300 10.48 20.06 17.73
C GLN A 300 9.90 21.07 18.70
N VAL A 301 10.18 20.86 20.00
CA VAL A 301 9.85 21.84 21.04
C VAL A 301 10.86 22.99 20.98
N VAL A 302 10.35 24.21 20.84
CA VAL A 302 11.14 25.44 20.77
C VAL A 302 10.77 26.44 21.88
N SER A 303 10.11 25.98 22.93
CA SER A 303 9.59 26.78 24.05
C SER A 303 10.63 27.68 24.69
N GLU A 304 11.86 27.19 24.85
CA GLU A 304 12.97 27.96 25.50
C GLU A 304 13.28 29.26 24.77
N HIS A 305 13.07 29.29 23.44
CA HIS A 305 13.35 30.51 22.65
C HIS A 305 12.22 31.56 22.79
N PHE A 306 11.07 31.19 23.37
CA PHE A 306 9.95 32.10 23.56
C PHE A 306 9.74 32.53 25.01
N LYS A 307 10.37 31.86 25.98
CA LYS A 307 10.36 32.28 27.39
C LYS A 307 10.96 33.69 27.51
N ASP A 308 10.29 34.54 28.21
CA ASP A 308 10.73 35.95 28.44
C ASP A 308 11.10 36.69 27.15
N SER A 309 10.44 36.33 26.05
CA SER A 309 10.68 36.99 24.76
C SER A 309 9.76 38.17 24.54
N GLY A 310 10.10 39.01 23.57
CA GLY A 310 9.24 40.15 23.15
C GLY A 310 7.94 39.70 22.50
N PHE A 311 7.71 38.39 22.23
CA PHE A 311 6.45 37.87 21.75
C PHE A 311 5.55 37.48 22.91
N ALA A 312 4.89 38.48 23.49
CA ALA A 312 4.13 38.39 24.73
C ALA A 312 3.09 37.27 24.77
N ILE A 313 2.48 36.90 23.61
CA ILE A 313 1.46 35.84 23.53
C ILE A 313 2.04 34.49 23.95
N PHE A 314 3.14 34.07 23.34
CA PHE A 314 3.77 32.79 23.66
C PHE A 314 4.47 32.82 25.01
N ALA A 315 5.14 33.94 25.37
CA ALA A 315 5.74 34.10 26.68
C ALA A 315 4.69 33.87 27.80
N LYS A 316 3.52 34.50 27.70
CA LYS A 316 2.43 34.33 28.68
C LYS A 316 1.83 32.92 28.68
N LEU A 317 1.66 32.29 27.51
CA LEU A 317 1.14 30.92 27.43
C LEU A 317 2.09 29.92 28.09
N LEU A 318 3.39 30.13 27.99
CA LEU A 318 4.42 29.28 28.59
C LEU A 318 4.51 29.40 30.12
N GLU A 319 3.82 30.34 30.76
CA GLU A 319 3.65 30.40 32.21
C GLU A 319 2.72 29.31 32.74
N GLN A 320 1.93 28.70 31.86
CA GLN A 320 1.01 27.61 32.22
C GLN A 320 1.73 26.26 32.13
N ASP A 321 1.62 25.46 33.18
CA ASP A 321 2.22 24.13 33.24
C ASP A 321 1.74 23.26 32.08
N GLY A 322 2.67 22.54 31.47
CA GLY A 322 2.38 21.62 30.36
C GLY A 322 2.19 22.28 28.99
N THR A 323 2.34 23.62 28.89
CA THR A 323 2.26 24.32 27.61
C THR A 323 3.61 24.29 26.89
N GLU A 324 3.57 23.98 25.61
CA GLU A 324 4.75 23.92 24.74
C GLU A 324 4.52 24.74 23.47
N VAL A 325 5.56 25.38 22.99
CA VAL A 325 5.66 25.93 21.64
C VAL A 325 6.40 24.91 20.78
N ARG A 326 5.73 24.41 19.73
CA ARG A 326 6.30 23.44 18.79
C ARG A 326 6.49 24.10 17.43
N ALA A 327 7.61 23.79 16.77
CA ALA A 327 7.91 24.25 15.43
C ALA A 327 7.86 23.10 14.44
N ILE A 328 7.35 23.34 13.25
CA ILE A 328 7.31 22.45 12.11
C ILE A 328 8.33 22.99 11.09
N PRO A 329 9.45 22.32 10.86
CA PRO A 329 10.39 22.72 9.81
C PRO A 329 9.73 22.62 8.43
N ALA A 330 9.90 23.65 7.61
CA ALA A 330 9.39 23.65 6.23
C ALA A 330 10.53 23.89 5.24
N PRO A 331 11.26 22.84 4.82
CA PRO A 331 12.28 22.97 3.79
C PRO A 331 11.72 23.58 2.51
N THR A 332 12.42 24.54 1.93
CA THR A 332 12.00 25.34 0.77
C THR A 332 10.72 26.18 0.96
N GLY A 333 10.21 26.26 2.19
CA GLY A 333 9.02 27.05 2.56
C GLY A 333 9.27 28.53 2.82
N GLY A 334 10.48 29.04 2.61
CA GLY A 334 10.95 30.38 2.99
C GLY A 334 10.35 31.56 2.22
N SER A 335 9.06 31.51 1.93
CA SER A 335 8.35 32.62 1.32
C SER A 335 7.15 33.05 2.15
N ARG A 336 6.94 34.36 2.24
CA ARG A 336 5.76 34.92 2.93
C ARG A 336 4.44 34.31 2.42
N LYS A 337 4.31 34.14 1.11
CA LYS A 337 3.11 33.53 0.48
C LYS A 337 2.85 32.12 0.98
N PHE A 338 3.90 31.31 1.13
CA PHE A 338 3.76 29.97 1.66
C PHE A 338 3.33 30.00 3.13
N CYS A 339 4.02 30.80 3.96
CA CYS A 339 3.71 30.93 5.39
C CYS A 339 2.28 31.43 5.64
N ASP A 340 1.82 32.46 4.89
CA ASP A 340 0.47 32.98 4.99
C ASP A 340 -0.57 31.90 4.61
N ARG A 341 -0.27 31.06 3.61
CA ARG A 341 -1.13 29.92 3.22
C ARG A 341 -1.19 28.85 4.31
N MET A 342 -0.08 28.54 4.97
CA MET A 342 -0.04 27.56 6.06
C MET A 342 -0.79 28.10 7.29
N ASN A 343 -0.67 29.38 7.61
CA ASN A 343 -1.47 30.00 8.65
C ASN A 343 -2.97 29.93 8.34
N ALA A 344 -3.40 30.23 7.11
CA ALA A 344 -4.78 30.09 6.69
C ALA A 344 -5.28 28.63 6.74
N PHE A 345 -4.43 27.68 6.40
CA PHE A 345 -4.73 26.26 6.54
C PHE A 345 -4.97 25.90 8.01
N ALA A 346 -4.09 26.28 8.92
CA ALA A 346 -4.24 26.02 10.34
C ALA A 346 -5.55 26.61 10.92
N GLN A 347 -5.93 27.81 10.49
CA GLN A 347 -7.19 28.45 10.88
C GLN A 347 -8.41 27.67 10.37
N LYS A 348 -8.33 27.14 9.14
CA LYS A 348 -9.39 26.29 8.58
C LYS A 348 -9.55 24.98 9.35
N GLU A 349 -8.46 24.43 9.88
CA GLU A 349 -8.45 23.24 10.74
C GLU A 349 -8.82 23.53 12.21
N GLY A 350 -9.26 24.76 12.52
CA GLY A 350 -9.78 25.14 13.83
C GLY A 350 -8.76 25.71 14.82
N LEU A 351 -7.51 25.93 14.39
CA LEU A 351 -6.51 26.60 15.22
C LEU A 351 -6.66 28.12 15.14
N PRO A 352 -6.26 28.89 16.17
CA PRO A 352 -6.29 30.35 16.13
C PRO A 352 -5.33 30.94 15.08
N GLY A 353 -4.32 30.21 14.67
CA GLY A 353 -3.33 30.56 13.66
C GLY A 353 -1.99 29.88 13.91
N MET A 354 -1.04 30.13 13.01
CA MET A 354 0.37 29.72 13.12
C MET A 354 1.27 30.94 13.04
N GLY A 355 2.17 31.09 14.00
CA GLY A 355 3.29 31.99 13.85
C GLY A 355 4.34 31.40 12.89
N TYR A 356 5.12 32.25 12.24
CA TYR A 356 6.17 31.76 11.35
C TYR A 356 7.43 32.63 11.36
N ILE A 357 8.54 31.96 11.03
CA ILE A 357 9.82 32.55 10.73
C ILE A 357 10.29 31.94 9.43
N PHE A 358 10.88 32.70 8.53
CA PHE A 358 11.53 32.15 7.34
C PHE A 358 12.87 32.82 7.12
N TRP A 359 13.81 32.15 6.51
CA TRP A 359 15.16 32.61 6.29
C TRP A 359 15.38 32.95 4.82
N ARG A 360 15.85 34.18 4.58
CA ARG A 360 16.10 34.73 3.25
C ARG A 360 17.46 35.41 3.19
N GLU A 361 17.89 35.73 2.00
CA GLU A 361 19.05 36.62 1.83
C GLU A 361 18.78 37.95 2.52
N LYS A 362 19.83 38.52 3.18
CA LYS A 362 19.73 39.85 3.81
C LYS A 362 19.32 40.90 2.77
N THR A 363 18.33 41.66 3.11
CA THR A 363 17.93 42.82 2.29
C THR A 363 18.94 43.94 2.41
N ALA A 364 18.97 44.82 1.41
CA ALA A 364 19.84 45.99 1.44
C ALA A 364 19.53 46.91 2.66
N ASP A 365 18.27 46.93 3.11
CA ASP A 365 17.86 47.64 4.33
C ASP A 365 18.53 47.05 5.58
N ALA A 366 18.53 45.71 5.68
CA ALA A 366 19.16 45.00 6.81
C ALA A 366 20.68 45.24 6.84
N VAL A 367 21.34 45.16 5.68
CA VAL A 367 22.77 45.42 5.55
C VAL A 367 23.08 46.91 5.86
N ALA A 368 22.25 47.84 5.41
CA ALA A 368 22.40 49.25 5.69
C ALA A 368 22.34 49.58 7.20
N GLN A 369 21.38 48.91 7.87
CA GLN A 369 21.22 49.07 9.34
C GLN A 369 22.41 48.47 10.10
N GLU A 370 22.90 47.30 9.69
CA GLU A 370 24.02 46.60 10.33
C GLU A 370 25.37 47.40 10.18
N LEU A 371 25.58 47.97 9.01
CA LEU A 371 26.80 48.70 8.69
C LEU A 371 26.75 50.22 9.00
N GLY A 372 25.59 50.74 9.37
CA GLY A 372 25.37 52.16 9.62
C GLY A 372 25.55 53.05 8.37
N ILE A 373 25.21 52.51 7.19
CA ILE A 373 25.33 53.16 5.88
C ILE A 373 23.95 53.39 5.24
N THR A 374 23.90 54.11 4.13
CA THR A 374 22.62 54.26 3.42
C THR A 374 22.25 52.98 2.65
N VAL A 375 20.95 52.78 2.44
CA VAL A 375 20.42 51.60 1.67
C VAL A 375 21.02 51.54 0.26
N LYS A 376 21.30 52.72 -0.36
CA LYS A 376 21.88 52.82 -1.68
C LYS A 376 23.35 52.34 -1.70
N GLU A 377 24.10 52.66 -0.66
CA GLU A 377 25.48 52.19 -0.47
C GLU A 377 25.51 50.69 -0.16
N ALA A 378 24.57 50.19 0.66
CA ALA A 378 24.40 48.77 0.92
C ALA A 378 24.08 47.97 -0.35
N GLN A 379 23.20 48.47 -1.21
CA GLN A 379 22.92 47.88 -2.51
C GLN A 379 24.14 47.82 -3.42
N ALA A 380 24.94 48.89 -3.46
CA ALA A 380 26.14 48.91 -4.26
C ALA A 380 27.18 47.89 -3.75
N LYS A 381 27.38 47.81 -2.43
CA LYS A 381 28.32 46.87 -1.80
C LYS A 381 27.90 45.41 -1.93
N LEU A 382 26.59 45.09 -1.87
CA LEU A 382 26.06 43.76 -2.15
C LEU A 382 26.28 43.38 -3.62
N LYS A 383 26.07 44.30 -4.57
CA LYS A 383 26.31 44.07 -5.99
C LYS A 383 27.78 43.92 -6.37
N SER A 384 28.68 44.66 -5.70
CA SER A 384 30.14 44.58 -5.93
C SER A 384 30.79 43.37 -5.26
N GLY A 385 30.06 42.66 -4.36
CA GLY A 385 30.64 41.58 -3.56
C GLY A 385 31.56 42.04 -2.43
N GLU A 386 31.61 43.34 -2.15
CA GLU A 386 32.37 43.91 -1.01
C GLU A 386 31.81 43.47 0.36
N VAL A 387 30.49 43.14 0.38
CA VAL A 387 29.81 42.65 1.56
C VAL A 387 29.07 41.37 1.16
N GLU A 388 29.34 40.27 1.87
CA GLU A 388 28.56 39.07 1.73
C GLU A 388 27.12 39.29 2.25
N GLY A 389 26.11 39.03 1.44
CA GLY A 389 24.72 39.28 1.78
C GLY A 389 24.27 38.58 3.06
N GLY A 390 24.77 37.39 3.31
CA GLY A 390 24.39 36.59 4.47
C GLY A 390 22.89 36.27 4.50
N MET A 391 22.44 35.69 5.58
CA MET A 391 21.06 35.27 5.78
C MET A 391 20.40 36.06 6.92
N GLU A 392 19.14 36.43 6.76
CA GLU A 392 18.32 37.05 7.79
C GLU A 392 17.04 36.25 8.07
N ALA A 393 16.63 36.26 9.32
CA ALA A 393 15.31 35.77 9.72
C ALA A 393 14.25 36.85 9.46
N ALA A 394 13.14 36.46 8.84
CA ALA A 394 12.02 37.35 8.53
C ALA A 394 10.71 36.71 9.01
N GLY A 395 9.69 37.53 9.15
CA GLY A 395 8.36 37.10 9.60
C GLY A 395 7.92 37.77 10.91
N PRO A 396 6.68 37.62 11.30
CA PRO A 396 6.11 38.26 12.49
C PRO A 396 6.84 37.87 13.77
N LEU A 397 7.21 36.61 13.95
CA LEU A 397 7.89 36.14 15.15
C LEU A 397 9.34 36.65 15.22
N ALA A 398 10.06 36.63 14.10
CA ALA A 398 11.47 37.04 14.05
C ALA A 398 11.71 38.45 14.61
N LYS A 399 10.81 39.38 14.29
CA LYS A 399 10.87 40.75 14.77
C LYS A 399 10.73 40.89 16.28
N ASN A 400 9.96 40.01 16.89
CA ASN A 400 9.58 40.08 18.31
C ASN A 400 10.57 39.33 19.22
N ILE A 401 11.17 38.24 18.75
CA ILE A 401 12.07 37.43 19.58
C ILE A 401 13.55 37.79 19.40
N GLY A 402 13.89 38.51 18.33
CA GLY A 402 15.22 39.00 18.05
C GLY A 402 16.14 38.01 17.31
N PRO A 403 17.32 38.50 16.82
CA PRO A 403 18.19 37.72 15.94
C PRO A 403 18.87 36.53 16.64
N GLU A 404 19.24 36.65 17.90
CA GLU A 404 19.89 35.56 18.65
C GLU A 404 18.96 34.33 18.78
N ARG A 405 17.72 34.57 19.18
CA ARG A 405 16.73 33.51 19.38
C ARG A 405 16.29 32.88 18.04
N THR A 406 16.15 33.68 16.99
CA THR A 406 15.84 33.15 15.65
C THR A 406 16.98 32.31 15.11
N GLU A 407 18.23 32.69 15.32
CA GLU A 407 19.38 31.87 14.91
C GLU A 407 19.47 30.57 15.71
N ALA A 408 19.20 30.61 17.01
CA ALA A 408 19.15 29.39 17.83
C ALA A 408 18.07 28.42 17.37
N ILE A 409 16.87 28.91 17.00
CA ILE A 409 15.80 28.08 16.40
C ILE A 409 16.26 27.48 15.07
N ARG A 410 16.89 28.29 14.21
CA ARG A 410 17.42 27.82 12.92
C ARG A 410 18.40 26.67 13.08
N GLN A 411 19.36 26.82 13.99
CA GLN A 411 20.37 25.80 14.28
C GLN A 411 19.74 24.53 14.86
N GLN A 412 18.83 24.69 15.82
CA GLN A 412 18.12 23.57 16.42
C GLN A 412 17.33 22.76 15.38
N LEU A 413 16.66 23.43 14.44
CA LEU A 413 15.83 22.80 13.42
C LEU A 413 16.60 22.38 12.16
N GLY A 414 17.89 22.75 12.05
CA GLY A 414 18.72 22.43 10.88
C GLY A 414 18.30 23.17 9.60
N LEU A 415 17.73 24.37 9.73
CA LEU A 415 17.18 25.13 8.60
C LEU A 415 18.23 25.97 7.91
N GLY A 416 18.05 26.25 6.63
CA GLY A 416 18.91 27.00 5.78
C GLY A 416 18.22 28.15 5.06
N LEU A 417 18.95 28.75 4.12
CA LEU A 417 18.41 29.80 3.25
C LEU A 417 17.26 29.23 2.40
N GLY A 418 16.13 29.92 2.40
CA GLY A 418 14.93 29.48 1.66
C GLY A 418 14.00 28.57 2.44
N ASP A 419 14.26 28.28 3.72
CA ASP A 419 13.41 27.48 4.60
C ASP A 419 12.52 28.35 5.52
N ALA A 420 11.53 27.73 6.13
CA ALA A 420 10.65 28.36 7.13
C ALA A 420 10.42 27.44 8.33
#